data_baf8745c48782df2b1d7ee767339aa1d
#
_entry.id   baf8745c48782df2b1d7ee767339aa1d
#
_cell.length_a   1.000
_cell.length_b   1.000
_cell.length_c   1.000
_cell.angle_alpha   90.00
_cell.angle_beta   90.00
_cell.angle_gamma   90.00
#
_symmetry.space_group_name_H-M   'P 1'
#
loop_
_entity.id
_entity.type
_entity.pdbx_description
1 polymer ?
#
loop_
_entity_poly.entity_id
_entity_poly.type
_entity_poly.pdbx_seq_one_letter_code
_entity_poly.pdbx_strand_id
1 'polypeptide(L)'
;MNSMQVVAALIVLGTAGRVVAAGSDMLPAERHQGGVAYVSGGVGKKEAEAFKHAAGRFPLALEFVKRAGMHDEFVAGIDVKLIDRHGKTVLSTKSDGPFLLARVPTGRYTVAASYDGKPLKRQVVVQSKAKQPVVFEWKQSA
;
A
#
# COMPACT_ATOMS: atom_id res chain seq x y z
N MET A 1 -11.90 47.98 -10.72
CA MET A 1 -11.63 47.52 -10.66
C MET A 1 -11.05 46.60 -10.43
N ASN A 2 -10.85 46.51 -10.43
CA ASN A 2 -10.33 45.68 -10.32
C ASN A 2 -10.09 44.60 -10.19
N SER A 3 -10.10 44.46 -10.03
CA SER A 3 -9.84 43.54 -9.81
C SER A 3 -9.55 42.58 -9.97
N MET A 4 -9.45 42.51 -10.09
CA MET A 4 -9.20 41.72 -10.17
C MET A 4 -8.82 40.79 -10.29
N GLN A 5 -8.82 40.71 -10.26
CA GLN A 5 -8.51 40.03 -10.37
C GLN A 5 -8.01 39.18 -10.26
N VAL A 6 -7.94 39.15 -10.18
CA VAL A 6 -7.45 38.55 -10.16
C VAL A 6 -7.14 37.56 -10.01
N VAL A 7 -7.11 37.58 -9.74
CA VAL A 7 -6.87 36.85 -9.53
C VAL A 7 -6.76 35.85 -9.73
N ALA A 8 -7.04 35.82 -9.60
CA ALA A 8 -7.14 34.94 -9.84
C ALA A 8 -6.34 34.16 -10.12
N ALA A 9 -6.09 34.24 -10.37
CA ALA A 9 -5.31 33.71 -10.79
C ALA A 9 -4.75 32.80 -10.17
N LEU A 10 -4.71 32.94 -9.82
CA LEU A 10 -4.16 32.27 -9.44
C LEU A 10 -4.26 31.17 -9.32
N ILE A 11 -4.58 31.04 -9.12
CA ILE A 11 -4.82 30.16 -8.92
C ILE A 11 -4.42 29.26 -9.47
N VAL A 12 -4.39 29.29 -9.84
CA VAL A 12 -3.91 28.72 -10.53
C VAL A 12 -3.08 28.01 -10.19
N LEU A 13 -2.81 28.42 -9.89
CA LEU A 13 -2.02 28.05 -9.65
C LEU A 13 -1.92 27.02 -9.18
N GLY A 14 -2.12 27.08 -8.54
CA GLY A 14 -1.93 26.11 -7.92
C GLY A 14 -1.98 24.88 -8.47
N THR A 15 -2.46 24.84 -8.91
CA THR A 15 -2.66 23.90 -9.60
C THR A 15 -1.58 23.25 -10.07
N ALA A 16 -0.88 23.89 -10.50
CA ALA A 16 0.22 23.43 -11.15
C ALA A 16 1.05 22.54 -10.36
N GLY A 17 1.22 22.87 -9.18
CA GLY A 17 2.15 22.12 -8.40
C GLY A 17 1.94 20.67 -8.32
N ARG A 18 0.77 20.26 -8.20
CA ARG A 18 0.55 18.90 -7.99
C ARG A 18 0.90 18.03 -9.09
N VAL A 19 0.87 18.55 -10.15
CA VAL A 19 1.17 17.80 -11.30
C VAL A 19 2.52 17.21 -11.25
N VAL A 20 3.42 17.97 -10.79
CA VAL A 20 4.79 17.55 -10.80
C VAL A 20 5.04 16.37 -9.93
N ALA A 21 4.48 16.40 -8.78
CA ALA A 21 4.79 15.36 -7.84
C ALA A 21 4.36 14.02 -8.34
N ALA A 22 3.32 13.97 -9.06
CA ALA A 22 2.81 12.71 -9.49
C ALA A 22 3.76 11.92 -10.34
N GLY A 23 4.52 12.56 -11.14
CA GLY A 23 5.35 11.83 -12.08
C GLY A 23 6.60 11.25 -11.50
N SER A 24 7.06 11.74 -10.38
CA SER A 24 8.37 11.35 -9.91
C SER A 24 8.40 10.05 -9.13
N ASP A 25 7.32 9.69 -8.50
CA ASP A 25 7.36 8.56 -7.59
C ASP A 25 7.00 7.22 -8.17
N MET A 26 6.30 7.18 -9.23
CA MET A 26 5.84 5.94 -9.83
C MET A 26 4.87 5.17 -8.95
N LEU A 27 4.47 5.71 -7.82
CA LEU A 27 3.49 5.07 -6.95
C LEU A 27 2.10 5.59 -7.29
N PRO A 28 1.07 4.73 -7.18
CA PRO A 28 -0.30 5.22 -7.27
C PRO A 28 -0.61 6.19 -6.14
N ALA A 29 -1.68 6.92 -6.28
CA ALA A 29 -2.12 7.82 -5.23
C ALA A 29 -2.50 7.04 -3.98
N GLU A 30 -2.22 7.60 -2.82
CA GLU A 30 -2.63 6.98 -1.56
C GLU A 30 -4.13 7.05 -1.42
N ARG A 31 -4.71 5.99 -0.90
CA ARG A 31 -6.12 5.92 -0.59
C ARG A 31 -6.31 5.98 0.91
N HIS A 32 -7.50 6.30 1.33
CA HIS A 32 -7.79 6.43 2.75
C HIS A 32 -9.00 5.59 3.11
N GLN A 33 -8.91 4.90 4.24
CA GLN A 33 -10.04 4.19 4.80
C GLN A 33 -10.00 4.41 6.31
N GLY A 34 -11.02 5.09 6.83
CA GLY A 34 -10.98 5.50 8.21
C GLY A 34 -9.76 6.39 8.43
N GLY A 35 -8.97 6.11 9.41
CA GLY A 35 -7.75 6.86 9.65
C GLY A 35 -6.52 6.30 8.99
N VAL A 36 -6.66 5.33 8.12
CA VAL A 36 -5.51 4.66 7.51
C VAL A 36 -5.31 5.11 6.06
N ALA A 37 -4.12 5.61 5.77
CA ALA A 37 -3.71 5.89 4.40
C ALA A 37 -2.92 4.71 3.90
N TYR A 38 -3.19 4.27 2.68
CA TYR A 38 -2.49 3.12 2.13
C TYR A 38 -2.38 3.23 0.62
N VAL A 39 -1.46 2.45 0.07
CA VAL A 39 -1.28 2.36 -1.36
C VAL A 39 -1.00 0.91 -1.69
N SER A 40 -1.57 0.42 -2.79
CA SER A 40 -1.32 -0.94 -3.24
C SER A 40 -1.05 -0.95 -4.73
N GLY A 41 -0.32 -1.96 -5.18
CA GLY A 41 0.03 -2.09 -6.58
C GLY A 41 1.31 -2.87 -6.75
N GLY A 42 2.10 -2.44 -7.72
CA GLY A 42 3.37 -3.10 -8.00
C GLY A 42 3.32 -4.05 -9.17
N VAL A 43 2.32 -3.91 -10.04
CA VAL A 43 2.22 -4.72 -11.24
C VAL A 43 3.14 -4.10 -12.28
N GLY A 44 4.03 -4.90 -12.82
CA GLY A 44 5.02 -4.42 -13.75
C GLY A 44 6.31 -4.07 -13.05
N LYS A 45 7.40 -4.17 -13.79
CA LYS A 45 8.72 -4.05 -13.19
C LYS A 45 8.99 -2.70 -12.56
N LYS A 46 8.65 -1.63 -13.26
CA LYS A 46 8.95 -0.29 -12.73
C LYS A 46 8.13 0.04 -11.50
N GLU A 47 6.86 -0.33 -11.52
CA GLU A 47 6.02 -0.07 -10.37
C GLU A 47 6.44 -0.94 -9.19
N ALA A 48 6.79 -2.19 -9.44
CA ALA A 48 7.27 -3.06 -8.37
C ALA A 48 8.52 -2.48 -7.71
N GLU A 49 9.44 -1.97 -8.53
CA GLU A 49 10.64 -1.35 -7.97
C GLU A 49 10.33 -0.11 -7.17
N ALA A 50 9.37 0.68 -7.62
CA ALA A 50 8.95 1.86 -6.88
C ALA A 50 8.40 1.49 -5.51
N PHE A 51 7.60 0.41 -5.44
CA PHE A 51 7.09 -0.05 -4.16
C PHE A 51 8.20 -0.55 -3.26
N LYS A 52 9.17 -1.25 -3.80
CA LYS A 52 10.29 -1.73 -2.99
C LYS A 52 11.08 -0.57 -2.41
N HIS A 53 11.30 0.47 -3.21
CA HIS A 53 12.01 1.64 -2.72
C HIS A 53 11.20 2.39 -1.67
N ALA A 54 9.89 2.44 -1.83
CA ALA A 54 9.04 3.19 -0.93
C ALA A 54 8.76 2.47 0.38
N ALA A 55 8.93 1.15 0.41
CA ALA A 55 8.50 0.33 1.55
C ALA A 55 9.06 0.82 2.87
N GLY A 56 10.32 1.24 2.88
CA GLY A 56 10.95 1.69 4.12
C GLY A 56 10.45 3.03 4.64
N ARG A 57 9.63 3.72 3.86
CA ARG A 57 9.06 5.00 4.29
C ARG A 57 7.68 4.85 4.91
N PHE A 58 7.17 3.63 4.98
CA PHE A 58 5.85 3.37 5.56
C PHE A 58 6.02 2.52 6.81
N PRO A 59 5.15 2.71 7.79
CA PRO A 59 5.21 1.87 9.00
C PRO A 59 4.96 0.40 8.72
N LEU A 60 4.12 0.09 7.74
CA LEU A 60 3.79 -1.30 7.42
C LEU A 60 3.93 -1.52 5.93
N ALA A 61 4.65 -2.57 5.55
CA ALA A 61 4.83 -2.95 4.17
C ALA A 61 4.52 -4.44 4.05
N LEU A 62 3.61 -4.78 3.14
CA LEU A 62 3.21 -6.16 2.89
C LEU A 62 3.56 -6.52 1.45
N GLU A 63 4.00 -7.75 1.26
CA GLU A 63 4.33 -8.29 -0.05
C GLU A 63 3.65 -9.65 -0.21
N PHE A 64 3.09 -9.90 -1.38
CA PHE A 64 2.31 -11.11 -1.63
C PHE A 64 2.89 -11.89 -2.80
N VAL A 65 3.22 -13.14 -2.55
CA VAL A 65 3.82 -14.01 -3.57
C VAL A 65 3.18 -15.39 -3.52
N LYS A 66 3.30 -16.08 -4.63
CA LYS A 66 2.88 -17.47 -4.75
C LYS A 66 4.08 -18.30 -5.14
N ARG A 67 4.28 -19.41 -4.45
CA ARG A 67 5.37 -20.32 -4.79
C ARG A 67 5.00 -21.08 -6.06
N ALA A 68 5.84 -20.97 -7.06
CA ALA A 68 5.62 -21.64 -8.34
C ALA A 68 6.87 -22.44 -8.67
N GLY A 69 6.88 -23.68 -8.24
CA GLY A 69 8.05 -24.54 -8.45
C GLY A 69 9.24 -24.03 -7.65
N MET A 70 10.29 -23.66 -8.33
CA MET A 70 11.53 -23.25 -7.68
C MET A 70 11.62 -21.74 -7.42
N HIS A 71 10.61 -20.98 -7.78
CA HIS A 71 10.66 -19.54 -7.63
C HIS A 71 9.32 -19.01 -7.15
N ASP A 72 9.32 -17.76 -6.71
CA ASP A 72 8.11 -17.08 -6.29
C ASP A 72 7.61 -16.18 -7.39
N GLU A 73 6.29 -16.05 -7.48
CA GLU A 73 5.65 -15.15 -8.41
C GLU A 73 4.82 -14.14 -7.66
N PHE A 74 4.83 -12.90 -8.10
CA PHE A 74 3.96 -11.87 -7.53
C PHE A 74 2.50 -12.18 -7.88
N VAL A 75 1.61 -11.89 -6.94
CA VAL A 75 0.18 -12.08 -7.16
C VAL A 75 -0.56 -10.79 -6.88
N ALA A 76 -1.78 -10.71 -7.38
CA ALA A 76 -2.65 -9.54 -7.22
C ALA A 76 -4.03 -10.00 -6.79
N GLY A 77 -4.86 -9.06 -6.38
CA GLY A 77 -6.21 -9.40 -6.00
C GLY A 77 -6.30 -10.08 -4.65
N ILE A 78 -5.48 -9.64 -3.70
CA ILE A 78 -5.46 -10.22 -2.37
C ILE A 78 -6.42 -9.44 -1.47
N ASP A 79 -7.32 -10.16 -0.80
CA ASP A 79 -8.18 -9.54 0.20
C ASP A 79 -7.39 -9.38 1.49
N VAL A 80 -7.25 -8.15 1.95
CA VAL A 80 -6.41 -7.83 3.09
C VAL A 80 -7.25 -7.19 4.18
N LYS A 81 -7.11 -7.69 5.40
CA LYS A 81 -7.69 -7.05 6.59
C LYS A 81 -6.60 -6.81 7.59
N LEU A 82 -6.61 -5.63 8.16
CA LEU A 82 -5.68 -5.25 9.20
C LEU A 82 -6.48 -5.05 10.46
N ILE A 83 -6.16 -5.82 11.49
CA ILE A 83 -6.93 -5.87 12.72
C ILE A 83 -6.02 -5.45 13.86
N ASP A 84 -6.47 -4.48 14.66
CA ASP A 84 -5.65 -3.99 15.75
C ASP A 84 -5.70 -4.94 16.94
N ARG A 85 -4.97 -4.60 17.98
CA ARG A 85 -4.88 -5.49 19.14
C ARG A 85 -6.17 -5.60 19.92
N HIS A 86 -7.12 -4.71 19.66
CA HIS A 86 -8.43 -4.77 20.30
C HIS A 86 -9.44 -5.53 19.47
N GLY A 87 -9.01 -6.13 18.37
CA GLY A 87 -9.91 -6.88 17.50
C GLY A 87 -10.67 -6.02 16.51
N LYS A 88 -10.34 -4.74 16.41
CA LYS A 88 -11.02 -3.85 15.48
C LYS A 88 -10.35 -3.89 14.11
N THR A 89 -11.15 -4.05 13.07
CA THR A 89 -10.63 -3.98 11.71
C THR A 89 -10.42 -2.52 11.35
N VAL A 90 -9.17 -2.13 11.13
CA VAL A 90 -8.82 -0.76 10.79
C VAL A 90 -8.63 -0.55 9.30
N LEU A 91 -8.47 -1.63 8.54
CA LEU A 91 -8.37 -1.57 7.09
C LEU A 91 -8.90 -2.87 6.52
N SER A 92 -9.72 -2.76 5.47
CA SER A 92 -10.22 -3.93 4.75
C SER A 92 -10.27 -3.53 3.29
N THR A 93 -9.42 -4.14 2.48
CA THR A 93 -9.31 -3.74 1.08
C THR A 93 -8.80 -4.89 0.24
N LYS A 94 -8.85 -4.72 -1.06
CA LYS A 94 -8.26 -5.68 -1.98
C LYS A 94 -7.00 -5.04 -2.55
N SER A 95 -5.88 -5.73 -2.43
CA SER A 95 -4.63 -5.23 -2.97
C SER A 95 -4.62 -5.38 -4.48
N ASP A 96 -4.32 -4.30 -5.18
CA ASP A 96 -4.32 -4.28 -6.64
C ASP A 96 -3.09 -4.96 -7.23
N GLY A 97 -2.11 -5.25 -6.41
CA GLY A 97 -0.89 -5.88 -6.87
C GLY A 97 -0.19 -6.55 -5.70
N PRO A 98 1.07 -6.93 -5.89
CA PRO A 98 1.79 -7.71 -4.89
C PRO A 98 2.26 -6.91 -3.68
N PHE A 99 2.03 -5.60 -3.65
CA PHE A 99 2.47 -4.77 -2.52
C PHE A 99 1.33 -3.96 -1.95
N LEU A 100 1.35 -3.82 -0.63
CA LEU A 100 0.46 -2.90 0.07
C LEU A 100 1.26 -2.23 1.17
N LEU A 101 1.32 -0.90 1.13
CA LEU A 101 2.03 -0.09 2.12
C LEU A 101 1.00 0.72 2.86
N ALA A 102 1.09 0.77 4.18
CA ALA A 102 0.07 1.42 5.00
C ALA A 102 0.67 2.26 6.11
N ARG A 103 -0.02 3.34 6.42
CA ARG A 103 0.36 4.23 7.52
C ARG A 103 -0.60 3.97 8.67
N VAL A 104 -0.16 3.18 9.62
CA VAL A 104 -0.95 2.87 10.81
C VAL A 104 -0.13 3.21 12.04
N PRO A 105 -0.77 3.49 13.18
CA PRO A 105 -0.04 3.77 14.40
C PRO A 105 0.82 2.59 14.82
N THR A 106 1.88 2.86 15.57
CA THR A 106 2.71 1.79 16.10
C THR A 106 1.87 0.90 16.99
N GLY A 107 2.18 -0.38 16.97
CA GLY A 107 1.45 -1.34 17.79
C GLY A 107 1.43 -2.71 17.17
N ARG A 108 0.64 -3.56 17.77
CA ARG A 108 0.53 -4.94 17.35
C ARG A 108 -0.74 -5.14 16.54
N TYR A 109 -0.61 -5.79 15.40
CA TYR A 109 -1.73 -6.01 14.49
C TYR A 109 -1.75 -7.45 14.02
N THR A 110 -2.93 -7.89 13.63
CA THR A 110 -3.07 -9.14 12.89
C THR A 110 -3.40 -8.78 11.45
N VAL A 111 -2.64 -9.34 10.53
CA VAL A 111 -2.91 -9.17 9.11
C VAL A 111 -3.51 -10.46 8.60
N ALA A 112 -4.71 -10.37 8.04
CA ALA A 112 -5.36 -11.50 7.40
C ALA A 112 -5.38 -11.24 5.90
N ALA A 113 -4.78 -12.15 5.14
CA ALA A 113 -4.69 -12.00 3.70
C ALA A 113 -5.24 -13.27 3.06
N SER A 114 -6.08 -13.10 2.03
CA SER A 114 -6.67 -14.23 1.35
C SER A 114 -6.46 -14.08 -0.15
N TYR A 115 -5.96 -15.14 -0.75
CA TYR A 115 -5.72 -15.19 -2.18
C TYR A 115 -6.35 -16.48 -2.70
N ASP A 116 -7.20 -16.36 -3.71
CA ASP A 116 -7.84 -17.50 -4.35
C ASP A 116 -8.52 -18.41 -3.31
N GLY A 117 -9.22 -17.77 -2.36
CA GLY A 117 -9.94 -18.49 -1.33
C GLY A 117 -9.10 -19.08 -0.23
N LYS A 118 -7.80 -18.84 -0.23
CA LYS A 118 -6.90 -19.40 0.77
C LYS A 118 -6.41 -18.32 1.72
N PRO A 119 -6.82 -18.39 2.99
CA PRO A 119 -6.45 -17.33 3.95
C PRO A 119 -5.13 -17.63 4.62
N LEU A 120 -4.39 -16.56 4.92
CA LEU A 120 -3.21 -16.60 5.78
C LEU A 120 -3.35 -15.50 6.80
N LYS A 121 -2.86 -15.73 8.00
CA LYS A 121 -2.86 -14.74 9.06
C LYS A 121 -1.49 -14.65 9.68
N ARG A 122 -1.08 -13.43 10.00
CA ARG A 122 0.17 -13.21 10.70
C ARG A 122 0.03 -12.07 11.68
N GLN A 123 0.68 -12.19 12.81
CA GLN A 123 0.79 -11.07 13.73
C GLN A 123 2.03 -10.28 13.38
N VAL A 124 1.90 -8.97 13.39
CA VAL A 124 3.00 -8.08 13.06
C VAL A 124 3.10 -6.99 14.11
N VAL A 125 4.32 -6.51 14.31
CA VAL A 125 4.55 -5.36 15.18
C VAL A 125 4.92 -4.20 14.28
N VAL A 126 4.12 -3.14 14.34
CA VAL A 126 4.33 -1.97 13.50
C VAL A 126 5.14 -0.95 14.27
N GLN A 127 6.22 -0.50 13.66
CA GLN A 127 7.08 0.55 14.19
C GLN A 127 6.97 1.77 13.28
N SER A 128 7.70 2.82 13.57
CA SER A 128 7.57 4.04 12.78
C SER A 128 7.93 3.85 11.31
N LYS A 129 8.84 2.92 11.05
CA LYS A 129 9.22 2.57 9.67
C LYS A 129 9.41 1.06 9.59
N ALA A 130 8.94 0.48 8.52
CA ALA A 130 9.13 -0.94 8.29
C ALA A 130 10.59 -1.19 7.95
N LYS A 131 11.18 -2.19 8.57
CA LYS A 131 12.55 -2.56 8.26
C LYS A 131 12.60 -3.36 6.98
N GLN A 132 11.63 -4.21 6.78
CA GLN A 132 11.49 -4.98 5.56
C GLN A 132 10.04 -5.40 5.42
N PRO A 133 9.60 -5.73 4.22
CA PRO A 133 8.22 -6.15 4.02
C PRO A 133 7.90 -7.44 4.74
N VAL A 134 6.66 -7.56 5.18
CA VAL A 134 6.13 -8.82 5.68
C VAL A 134 5.64 -9.59 4.47
N VAL A 135 6.23 -10.74 4.20
CA VAL A 135 5.93 -11.51 3.00
C VAL A 135 4.90 -12.57 3.30
N PHE A 136 3.82 -12.59 2.52
CA PHE A 136 2.84 -13.65 2.55
C PHE A 136 3.06 -14.53 1.34
N GLU A 137 3.31 -15.79 1.59
CA GLU A 137 3.60 -16.74 0.52
C GLU A 137 2.56 -17.85 0.51
N TRP A 138 1.88 -18.00 -0.63
CA TRP A 138 0.96 -19.10 -0.83
C TRP A 138 1.67 -20.19 -1.62
N LYS A 139 1.52 -21.42 -1.16
CA LYS A 139 2.11 -22.53 -1.88
C LYS A 139 1.18 -22.95 -2.98
N GLN A 140 1.75 -23.35 -4.09
CA GLN A 140 0.96 -23.86 -5.18
C GLN A 140 0.33 -25.18 -4.77
N SER A 141 -0.94 -25.32 -5.08
CA SER A 141 -1.63 -26.58 -4.76
C SER A 141 -1.10 -27.70 -5.63
N ALA A 142 -0.99 -28.84 -5.04
CA ALA A 142 -0.52 -30.01 -5.76
C ALA A 142 -1.60 -30.54 -6.71
#